data_cbe30345fa51e08eb4f85080f75d5dfc
#
_entry.id   cbe30345fa51e08eb4f85080f75d5dfc
#
_cell.length_a   1.000
_cell.length_b   1.000
_cell.length_c   1.000
_cell.angle_alpha   90.00
_cell.angle_beta   90.00
_cell.angle_gamma   90.00
#
_symmetry.space_group_name_H-M   'P 1'
#
loop_
_entity.id
_entity.type
_entity.pdbx_description
1 polymer ?
#
loop_
_entity_poly.entity_id
_entity_poly.type
_entity_poly.pdbx_seq_one_letter_code
_entity_poly.pdbx_strand_id
1 'polypeptide(L)'
;MFVASPGHVLLSSDYSAQEPRITAHLCQDPKMIKAYQDGKDLYAEMASLAFGFPYEECLEFRPDGTKNPEGKERRSQAKAIFLGICYGKGVKSIGEDLRVTTQKAQQIYDSVLKEFPGLKQFMLDSEEMARTLGYVDTIWGRKRRLPNMQLEPYEFSITADYGVKEFDPLADDEDEEITTEIDEATKQRYLRLLNRTYSRREKEAIKAKALAEGIKIKDNGGFIAEATRQCVNARVQGSAADMTKKAMILVGNDQQLKEWGFKLLLPVHDELIGECPEENAKAVAKRFSQLMVEAAADLCVPSKCDVECSTSWYGETLHFDQEVSQYGIIFSW
;
A
#
# COMPACT_ATOMS: atom_id res chain seq x y z
N MET A 1 -24.52 6.49 17.40
CA MET A 1 -24.80 6.64 15.95
C MET A 1 -24.75 8.13 15.67
N PHE A 2 -24.00 8.57 14.66
CA PHE A 2 -24.01 9.99 14.26
C PHE A 2 -25.25 10.23 13.42
N VAL A 3 -26.00 11.28 13.74
CA VAL A 3 -27.22 11.69 13.04
C VAL A 3 -27.08 13.15 12.62
N ALA A 4 -27.71 13.52 11.51
CA ALA A 4 -27.74 14.91 11.04
C ALA A 4 -28.50 15.81 12.05
N SER A 5 -28.14 17.07 12.09
CA SER A 5 -28.87 18.09 12.85
C SER A 5 -30.32 18.22 12.32
N PRO A 6 -31.30 18.68 13.12
CA PRO A 6 -32.66 18.88 12.63
C PRO A 6 -32.68 19.77 11.37
N GLY A 7 -33.37 19.32 10.31
CA GLY A 7 -33.44 20.04 9.01
C GLY A 7 -32.16 19.92 8.16
N HIS A 8 -31.22 19.06 8.55
CA HIS A 8 -29.98 18.80 7.82
C HIS A 8 -29.91 17.35 7.35
N VAL A 9 -29.01 17.10 6.43
CA VAL A 9 -28.62 15.76 5.96
C VAL A 9 -27.12 15.59 6.05
N LEU A 10 -26.68 14.34 6.20
CA LEU A 10 -25.27 13.96 6.05
C LEU A 10 -24.96 13.69 4.58
N LEU A 11 -23.86 14.22 4.12
CA LEU A 11 -23.28 13.93 2.83
C LEU A 11 -21.95 13.20 3.06
N SER A 12 -21.83 12.02 2.49
CA SER A 12 -20.63 11.21 2.49
C SER A 12 -20.07 11.16 1.08
N SER A 13 -18.84 11.59 0.88
CA SER A 13 -18.18 11.55 -0.42
C SER A 13 -16.93 10.69 -0.36
N ASP A 14 -16.91 9.61 -1.15
CA ASP A 14 -15.87 8.60 -1.20
C ASP A 14 -15.12 8.62 -2.54
N TYR A 15 -13.78 8.41 -2.48
CA TYR A 15 -12.99 8.28 -3.70
C TYR A 15 -13.18 6.91 -4.34
N SER A 16 -13.62 6.89 -5.58
CA SER A 16 -13.71 5.66 -6.37
C SER A 16 -12.32 5.12 -6.72
N ALA A 17 -11.89 4.03 -6.06
CA ALA A 17 -10.61 3.38 -6.27
C ALA A 17 -9.39 4.31 -6.12
N GLN A 18 -9.29 5.03 -4.99
CA GLN A 18 -8.22 6.01 -4.71
C GLN A 18 -6.82 5.42 -4.88
N GLU A 19 -6.49 4.37 -4.12
CA GLU A 19 -5.15 3.78 -4.11
C GLU A 19 -4.73 3.20 -5.47
N PRO A 20 -5.59 2.49 -6.24
CA PRO A 20 -5.22 2.03 -7.57
C PRO A 20 -4.93 3.16 -8.58
N ARG A 21 -5.63 4.30 -8.48
CA ARG A 21 -5.36 5.47 -9.33
C ARG A 21 -4.02 6.11 -8.97
N ILE A 22 -3.74 6.23 -7.68
CA ILE A 22 -2.43 6.68 -7.18
C ILE A 22 -1.32 5.72 -7.63
N THR A 23 -1.55 4.41 -7.55
CA THR A 23 -0.59 3.42 -8.03
C THR A 23 -0.35 3.56 -9.54
N ALA A 24 -1.39 3.74 -10.35
CA ALA A 24 -1.26 3.97 -11.79
C ALA A 24 -0.41 5.22 -12.09
N HIS A 25 -0.62 6.30 -11.32
CA HIS A 25 0.19 7.52 -11.42
C HIS A 25 1.65 7.29 -11.02
N LEU A 26 1.90 6.59 -9.90
CA LEU A 26 3.26 6.36 -9.40
C LEU A 26 4.05 5.39 -10.27
N CYS A 27 3.42 4.33 -10.78
CA CYS A 27 4.08 3.32 -11.60
C CYS A 27 4.18 3.69 -13.08
N GLN A 28 3.43 4.71 -13.55
CA GLN A 28 3.39 5.16 -14.94
C GLN A 28 3.16 4.00 -15.94
N ASP A 29 2.45 2.95 -15.51
CA ASP A 29 2.16 1.83 -16.39
C ASP A 29 1.12 2.21 -17.45
N PRO A 30 1.45 2.11 -18.76
CA PRO A 30 0.59 2.61 -19.83
C PRO A 30 -0.74 1.85 -19.92
N LYS A 31 -0.80 0.56 -19.55
CA LYS A 31 -2.05 -0.21 -19.55
C LYS A 31 -2.97 0.23 -18.42
N MET A 32 -2.42 0.48 -17.23
CA MET A 32 -3.20 0.99 -16.10
C MET A 32 -3.75 2.40 -16.39
N ILE A 33 -2.89 3.29 -16.91
CA ILE A 33 -3.29 4.66 -17.29
C ILE A 33 -4.40 4.61 -18.34
N LYS A 34 -4.19 3.82 -19.41
CA LYS A 34 -5.17 3.68 -20.49
C LYS A 34 -6.50 3.13 -19.99
N ALA A 35 -6.51 2.12 -19.11
CA ALA A 35 -7.74 1.57 -18.54
C ALA A 35 -8.58 2.66 -17.85
N TYR A 36 -7.94 3.54 -17.08
CA TYR A 36 -8.66 4.66 -16.44
C TYR A 36 -9.10 5.74 -17.43
N GLN A 37 -8.29 6.06 -18.44
CA GLN A 37 -8.66 7.02 -19.48
C GLN A 37 -9.83 6.53 -20.32
N ASP A 38 -9.89 5.22 -20.61
CA ASP A 38 -10.99 4.58 -21.34
C ASP A 38 -12.24 4.34 -20.43
N GLY A 39 -12.19 4.74 -19.16
CA GLY A 39 -13.30 4.55 -18.21
C GLY A 39 -13.53 3.10 -17.79
N LYS A 40 -12.55 2.21 -18.00
CA LYS A 40 -12.63 0.80 -17.64
C LYS A 40 -12.41 0.56 -16.14
N ASP A 41 -12.99 -0.54 -15.65
CA ASP A 41 -12.65 -1.08 -14.33
C ASP A 41 -11.27 -1.74 -14.38
N LEU A 42 -10.29 -1.18 -13.65
CA LEU A 42 -8.92 -1.68 -13.65
C LEU A 42 -8.84 -3.13 -13.18
N TYR A 43 -9.62 -3.51 -12.17
CA TYR A 43 -9.58 -4.89 -11.64
C TYR A 43 -10.17 -5.90 -12.63
N ALA A 44 -11.21 -5.52 -13.38
CA ALA A 44 -11.73 -6.35 -14.46
C ALA A 44 -10.75 -6.47 -15.61
N GLU A 45 -10.05 -5.39 -15.98
CA GLU A 45 -8.97 -5.41 -16.98
C GLU A 45 -7.81 -6.31 -16.53
N MET A 46 -7.39 -6.20 -15.28
CA MET A 46 -6.36 -7.07 -14.70
C MET A 46 -6.79 -8.53 -14.68
N ALA A 47 -8.05 -8.82 -14.34
CA ALA A 47 -8.60 -10.16 -14.35
C ALA A 47 -8.62 -10.74 -15.78
N SER A 48 -9.03 -9.93 -16.74
CA SER A 48 -9.03 -10.30 -18.17
C SER A 48 -7.62 -10.71 -18.64
N LEU A 49 -6.64 -9.87 -18.38
CA LEU A 49 -5.24 -10.09 -18.80
C LEU A 49 -4.57 -11.25 -18.04
N ALA A 50 -4.78 -11.33 -16.72
CA ALA A 50 -4.11 -12.33 -15.89
C ALA A 50 -4.74 -13.74 -15.99
N PHE A 51 -6.06 -13.82 -16.21
CA PHE A 51 -6.78 -15.09 -16.26
C PHE A 51 -7.15 -15.53 -17.67
N GLY A 52 -7.01 -14.65 -18.68
CA GLY A 52 -7.25 -14.95 -20.08
C GLY A 52 -8.75 -14.99 -20.46
N PHE A 53 -9.59 -14.24 -19.76
CA PHE A 53 -11.03 -14.10 -20.07
C PHE A 53 -11.29 -12.78 -20.80
N PRO A 54 -12.34 -12.69 -21.64
CA PRO A 54 -12.81 -11.41 -22.17
C PRO A 54 -13.13 -10.42 -21.04
N TYR A 55 -12.88 -9.12 -21.27
CA TYR A 55 -13.09 -8.07 -20.27
C TYR A 55 -14.53 -8.07 -19.72
N GLU A 56 -15.53 -8.23 -20.60
CA GLU A 56 -16.94 -8.24 -20.26
C GLU A 56 -17.31 -9.40 -19.31
N GLU A 57 -16.58 -10.51 -19.40
CA GLU A 57 -16.74 -11.65 -18.49
C GLU A 57 -16.08 -11.45 -17.11
N CYS A 58 -15.29 -10.40 -16.98
CA CYS A 58 -14.65 -10.01 -15.73
C CYS A 58 -15.38 -8.86 -15.00
N LEU A 59 -16.45 -8.34 -15.58
CA LEU A 59 -17.30 -7.31 -14.97
C LEU A 59 -18.28 -7.91 -13.95
N GLU A 60 -18.60 -7.17 -12.89
CA GLU A 60 -19.63 -7.55 -11.91
C GLU A 60 -21.05 -7.56 -12.49
N PHE A 61 -21.29 -6.69 -13.47
CA PHE A 61 -22.56 -6.62 -14.21
C PHE A 61 -22.29 -6.78 -15.70
N ARG A 62 -23.18 -7.50 -16.38
CA ARG A 62 -23.16 -7.63 -17.84
C ARG A 62 -23.64 -6.33 -18.50
N PRO A 63 -23.39 -6.14 -19.80
CA PRO A 63 -23.87 -4.95 -20.53
C PRO A 63 -25.38 -4.74 -20.47
N ASP A 64 -26.16 -5.81 -20.25
CA ASP A 64 -27.61 -5.76 -20.07
C ASP A 64 -28.07 -5.41 -18.66
N GLY A 65 -27.12 -5.10 -17.74
CA GLY A 65 -27.38 -4.76 -16.35
C GLY A 65 -27.59 -5.96 -15.41
N THR A 66 -27.56 -7.21 -15.93
CA THR A 66 -27.70 -8.41 -15.10
C THR A 66 -26.43 -8.69 -14.30
N LYS A 67 -26.57 -9.23 -13.08
CA LYS A 67 -25.44 -9.62 -12.24
C LYS A 67 -24.62 -10.74 -12.90
N ASN A 68 -23.30 -10.63 -12.82
CA ASN A 68 -22.34 -11.62 -13.28
C ASN A 68 -21.52 -12.16 -12.10
N PRO A 69 -21.98 -13.19 -11.39
CA PRO A 69 -21.29 -13.71 -10.20
C PRO A 69 -19.86 -14.17 -10.49
N GLU A 70 -19.62 -14.81 -11.63
CA GLU A 70 -18.29 -15.26 -12.04
C GLU A 70 -17.34 -14.08 -12.34
N GLY A 71 -17.87 -13.05 -13.02
CA GLY A 71 -17.12 -11.83 -13.28
C GLY A 71 -16.76 -11.10 -11.98
N LYS A 72 -17.72 -11.02 -11.05
CA LYS A 72 -17.47 -10.48 -9.69
C LYS A 72 -16.38 -11.26 -8.97
N GLU A 73 -16.37 -12.58 -9.06
CA GLU A 73 -15.33 -13.40 -8.43
C GLU A 73 -13.96 -13.14 -9.05
N ARG A 74 -13.85 -13.18 -10.39
CA ARG A 74 -12.59 -12.90 -11.12
C ARG A 74 -12.05 -11.51 -10.79
N ARG A 75 -12.92 -10.49 -10.81
CA ARG A 75 -12.59 -9.12 -10.43
C ARG A 75 -12.09 -9.02 -8.98
N SER A 76 -12.75 -9.71 -8.06
CA SER A 76 -12.37 -9.73 -6.64
C SER A 76 -11.03 -10.42 -6.42
N GLN A 77 -10.75 -11.49 -7.14
CA GLN A 77 -9.45 -12.16 -7.12
C GLN A 77 -8.34 -11.23 -7.64
N ALA A 78 -8.55 -10.56 -8.77
CA ALA A 78 -7.60 -9.59 -9.31
C ALA A 78 -7.36 -8.42 -8.34
N LYS A 79 -8.41 -7.91 -7.68
CA LYS A 79 -8.31 -6.90 -6.62
C LYS A 79 -7.45 -7.39 -5.46
N ALA A 80 -7.67 -8.61 -4.97
CA ALA A 80 -6.91 -9.17 -3.86
C ALA A 80 -5.42 -9.34 -4.20
N ILE A 81 -5.11 -9.75 -5.44
CA ILE A 81 -3.75 -9.88 -5.93
C ILE A 81 -3.08 -8.52 -6.03
N PHE A 82 -3.72 -7.56 -6.68
CA PHE A 82 -3.18 -6.20 -6.83
C PHE A 82 -2.90 -5.54 -5.48
N LEU A 83 -3.86 -5.58 -4.58
CA LEU A 83 -3.66 -5.05 -3.22
C LEU A 83 -2.59 -5.84 -2.46
N GLY A 84 -2.54 -7.16 -2.63
CA GLY A 84 -1.48 -7.99 -2.08
C GLY A 84 -0.10 -7.55 -2.55
N ILE A 85 0.06 -7.28 -3.84
CA ILE A 85 1.30 -6.74 -4.44
C ILE A 85 1.64 -5.38 -3.82
N CYS A 86 0.70 -4.45 -3.84
CA CYS A 86 0.89 -3.08 -3.30
C CYS A 86 1.24 -3.07 -1.79
N TYR A 87 0.70 -4.03 -1.03
CA TYR A 87 0.98 -4.17 0.41
C TYR A 87 2.15 -5.10 0.73
N GLY A 88 2.86 -5.59 -0.29
CA GLY A 88 4.02 -6.47 -0.12
C GLY A 88 3.69 -7.81 0.50
N LYS A 89 2.45 -8.33 0.29
CA LYS A 89 2.10 -9.69 0.71
C LYS A 89 2.93 -10.70 -0.07
N GLY A 90 3.47 -11.68 0.63
CA GLY A 90 4.14 -12.81 -0.02
C GLY A 90 3.15 -13.69 -0.80
N VAL A 91 3.62 -14.34 -1.86
CA VAL A 91 2.81 -15.20 -2.74
C VAL A 91 2.03 -16.28 -1.97
N LYS A 92 2.61 -16.82 -0.88
CA LYS A 92 1.91 -17.79 -0.02
C LYS A 92 0.66 -17.18 0.59
N SER A 93 0.75 -15.97 1.16
CA SER A 93 -0.40 -15.28 1.76
C SER A 93 -1.45 -14.89 0.72
N ILE A 94 -1.01 -14.49 -0.49
CA ILE A 94 -1.93 -14.27 -1.62
C ILE A 94 -2.66 -15.57 -1.98
N GLY A 95 -1.96 -16.72 -1.99
CA GLY A 95 -2.56 -18.02 -2.25
C GLY A 95 -3.60 -18.42 -1.20
N GLU A 96 -3.34 -18.14 0.07
CA GLU A 96 -4.29 -18.36 1.17
C GLU A 96 -5.55 -17.49 1.01
N ASP A 97 -5.40 -16.20 0.71
CA ASP A 97 -6.51 -15.27 0.47
C ASP A 97 -7.38 -15.73 -0.72
N LEU A 98 -6.75 -16.20 -1.80
CA LEU A 98 -7.43 -16.67 -3.01
C LEU A 98 -7.93 -18.13 -2.91
N ARG A 99 -7.60 -18.83 -1.84
CA ARG A 99 -7.89 -20.27 -1.64
C ARG A 99 -7.34 -21.15 -2.78
N VAL A 100 -6.14 -20.81 -3.26
CA VAL A 100 -5.40 -21.57 -4.29
C VAL A 100 -4.05 -22.03 -3.76
N THR A 101 -3.43 -22.97 -4.47
CA THR A 101 -2.07 -23.41 -4.12
C THR A 101 -1.06 -22.29 -4.30
N THR A 102 0.03 -22.31 -3.52
CA THR A 102 1.12 -21.33 -3.65
C THR A 102 1.69 -21.29 -5.07
N GLN A 103 1.78 -22.45 -5.75
CA GLN A 103 2.22 -22.52 -7.15
C GLN A 103 1.27 -21.77 -8.09
N LYS A 104 -0.05 -21.92 -7.91
CA LYS A 104 -1.03 -21.20 -8.72
C LYS A 104 -0.99 -19.70 -8.43
N ALA A 105 -0.87 -19.32 -7.16
CA ALA A 105 -0.70 -17.92 -6.76
C ALA A 105 0.56 -17.29 -7.38
N GLN A 106 1.68 -18.03 -7.44
CA GLN A 106 2.90 -17.58 -8.10
C GLN A 106 2.68 -17.33 -9.60
N GLN A 107 2.02 -18.25 -10.29
CA GLN A 107 1.70 -18.09 -11.72
C GLN A 107 0.87 -16.84 -11.99
N ILE A 108 -0.14 -16.58 -11.14
CA ILE A 108 -1.00 -15.40 -11.30
C ILE A 108 -0.19 -14.12 -10.98
N TYR A 109 0.59 -14.13 -9.92
CA TYR A 109 1.46 -13.01 -9.54
C TYR A 109 2.42 -12.65 -10.68
N ASP A 110 3.09 -13.65 -11.26
CA ASP A 110 4.04 -13.46 -12.35
C ASP A 110 3.31 -12.95 -13.62
N SER A 111 2.11 -13.44 -13.89
CA SER A 111 1.27 -12.96 -15.01
C SER A 111 0.91 -11.49 -14.85
N VAL A 112 0.48 -11.06 -13.65
CA VAL A 112 0.17 -9.66 -13.38
C VAL A 112 1.41 -8.77 -13.58
N LEU A 113 2.56 -9.13 -13.01
CA LEU A 113 3.77 -8.32 -13.17
C LEU A 113 4.33 -8.34 -14.60
N LYS A 114 4.04 -9.37 -15.39
CA LYS A 114 4.37 -9.42 -16.82
C LYS A 114 3.50 -8.48 -17.63
N GLU A 115 2.20 -8.45 -17.33
CA GLU A 115 1.24 -7.61 -18.05
C GLU A 115 1.35 -6.13 -17.66
N PHE A 116 1.80 -5.85 -16.43
CA PHE A 116 1.98 -4.50 -15.87
C PHE A 116 3.45 -4.27 -15.45
N PRO A 117 4.37 -4.14 -16.42
CA PRO A 117 5.80 -4.00 -16.12
C PRO A 117 6.13 -2.72 -15.34
N GLY A 118 5.35 -1.64 -15.52
CA GLY A 118 5.50 -0.42 -14.75
C GLY A 118 5.27 -0.64 -13.25
N LEU A 119 4.32 -1.49 -12.86
CA LEU A 119 4.10 -1.85 -11.47
C LEU A 119 5.33 -2.56 -10.88
N LYS A 120 5.92 -3.49 -11.61
CA LYS A 120 7.16 -4.17 -11.18
C LYS A 120 8.32 -3.19 -10.99
N GLN A 121 8.51 -2.28 -11.94
CA GLN A 121 9.57 -1.28 -11.86
C GLN A 121 9.36 -0.35 -10.67
N PHE A 122 8.14 0.12 -10.44
CA PHE A 122 7.78 0.95 -9.30
C PHE A 122 8.12 0.29 -7.95
N MET A 123 7.91 -1.03 -7.82
CA MET A 123 8.29 -1.77 -6.62
C MET A 123 9.81 -1.74 -6.42
N LEU A 124 10.59 -2.04 -7.47
CA LEU A 124 12.06 -2.04 -7.42
C LEU A 124 12.62 -0.64 -7.09
N ASP A 125 12.11 0.39 -7.74
CA ASP A 125 12.54 1.77 -7.52
C ASP A 125 12.23 2.24 -6.09
N SER A 126 11.09 1.79 -5.53
CA SER A 126 10.71 2.12 -4.15
C SER A 126 11.63 1.44 -3.12
N GLU A 127 12.04 0.20 -3.38
CA GLU A 127 13.03 -0.49 -2.55
C GLU A 127 14.40 0.18 -2.63
N GLU A 128 14.86 0.50 -3.83
CA GLU A 128 16.15 1.14 -4.05
C GLU A 128 16.20 2.53 -3.41
N MET A 129 15.14 3.33 -3.55
CA MET A 129 15.01 4.62 -2.87
C MET A 129 15.15 4.47 -1.36
N ALA A 130 14.42 3.52 -0.75
CA ALA A 130 14.47 3.29 0.69
C ALA A 130 15.84 2.80 1.15
N ARG A 131 16.50 1.96 0.35
CA ARG A 131 17.85 1.42 0.64
C ARG A 131 18.92 2.51 0.57
N THR A 132 18.84 3.37 -0.44
CA THR A 132 19.83 4.42 -0.69
C THR A 132 19.61 5.63 0.23
N LEU A 133 18.36 6.09 0.35
CA LEU A 133 18.03 7.34 1.04
C LEU A 133 17.54 7.14 2.48
N GLY A 134 17.19 5.90 2.89
CA GLY A 134 16.60 5.59 4.19
C GLY A 134 15.14 6.03 4.33
N TYR A 135 14.50 6.46 3.24
CA TYR A 135 13.09 6.83 3.20
C TYR A 135 12.48 6.61 1.82
N VAL A 136 11.17 6.60 1.76
CA VAL A 136 10.39 6.79 0.53
C VAL A 136 9.51 8.03 0.66
N ASP A 137 9.04 8.57 -0.47
CA ASP A 137 8.21 9.76 -0.49
C ASP A 137 6.83 9.52 -1.14
N THR A 138 5.89 10.42 -0.83
CA THR A 138 4.59 10.51 -1.49
C THR A 138 4.70 11.37 -2.75
N ILE A 139 3.62 11.41 -3.55
CA ILE A 139 3.50 12.28 -4.74
C ILE A 139 3.81 13.75 -4.39
N TRP A 140 3.47 14.19 -3.18
CA TRP A 140 3.68 15.57 -2.70
C TRP A 140 4.93 15.72 -1.83
N GLY A 141 5.86 14.77 -1.86
CA GLY A 141 7.18 14.87 -1.23
C GLY A 141 7.20 14.64 0.28
N ARG A 142 6.11 14.16 0.91
CA ARG A 142 6.14 13.78 2.32
C ARG A 142 6.92 12.47 2.49
N LYS A 143 7.92 12.50 3.38
CA LYS A 143 8.86 11.39 3.58
C LYS A 143 8.37 10.40 4.63
N ARG A 144 8.43 9.11 4.29
CA ARG A 144 8.33 7.99 5.24
C ARG A 144 9.70 7.39 5.45
N ARG A 145 10.30 7.61 6.62
CA ARG A 145 11.61 7.03 6.98
C ARG A 145 11.50 5.53 7.19
N LEU A 146 12.46 4.79 6.64
CA LEU A 146 12.57 3.34 6.70
C LEU A 146 14.01 2.94 7.03
N PRO A 147 14.52 3.27 8.23
CA PRO A 147 15.94 3.06 8.57
C PRO A 147 16.33 1.57 8.49
N ASN A 148 15.39 0.66 8.70
CA ASN A 148 15.65 -0.78 8.61
C ASN A 148 16.03 -1.26 7.20
N MET A 149 15.77 -0.45 6.15
CA MET A 149 16.21 -0.76 4.79
C MET A 149 17.73 -0.60 4.60
N GLN A 150 18.37 0.15 5.48
CA GLN A 150 19.81 0.42 5.45
C GLN A 150 20.61 -0.48 6.39
N LEU A 151 19.94 -1.39 7.11
CA LEU A 151 20.61 -2.36 7.97
C LEU A 151 21.38 -3.38 7.13
N GLU A 152 22.56 -3.75 7.63
CA GLU A 152 23.24 -4.94 7.14
C GLU A 152 22.43 -6.21 7.46
N PRO A 153 22.37 -7.21 6.57
CA PRO A 153 21.64 -8.45 6.81
C PRO A 153 22.05 -9.16 8.09
N TYR A 154 23.33 -9.08 8.44
CA TYR A 154 23.90 -9.61 9.66
C TYR A 154 24.84 -8.61 10.32
N GLU A 155 24.61 -8.30 11.58
CA GLU A 155 25.49 -7.49 12.43
C GLU A 155 26.30 -8.42 13.33
N PHE A 156 27.61 -8.13 13.43
CA PHE A 156 28.55 -8.89 14.25
C PHE A 156 28.99 -8.05 15.43
N SER A 157 29.02 -8.65 16.61
CA SER A 157 29.56 -8.06 17.82
C SER A 157 30.32 -9.10 18.64
N ILE A 158 31.34 -8.68 19.35
CA ILE A 158 32.06 -9.55 20.29
C ILE A 158 31.28 -9.70 21.59
N THR A 159 31.43 -10.85 22.24
CA THR A 159 31.01 -11.06 23.63
C THR A 159 32.20 -10.78 24.58
N ALA A 160 31.94 -10.71 25.88
CA ALA A 160 32.98 -10.47 26.88
C ALA A 160 34.09 -11.55 26.87
N ASP A 161 33.78 -12.74 26.34
CA ASP A 161 34.71 -13.87 26.29
C ASP A 161 35.51 -13.94 24.96
N TYR A 162 35.32 -12.96 24.05
CA TYR A 162 36.01 -12.97 22.76
C TYR A 162 37.48 -12.57 22.96
N GLY A 163 38.38 -13.43 22.46
CA GLY A 163 39.81 -13.17 22.52
C GLY A 163 40.46 -13.42 23.90
N VAL A 164 39.65 -13.84 24.88
CA VAL A 164 40.21 -14.29 26.16
C VAL A 164 40.82 -15.67 25.93
N LYS A 165 42.14 -15.76 25.82
CA LYS A 165 42.86 -17.01 25.90
C LYS A 165 42.81 -17.52 27.34
N GLU A 166 42.72 -18.85 27.56
CA GLU A 166 42.96 -19.40 28.89
C GLU A 166 44.32 -18.89 29.39
N PHE A 167 44.31 -18.35 30.61
CA PHE A 167 45.51 -17.88 31.26
C PHE A 167 46.55 -18.98 31.33
N ASP A 168 47.64 -18.87 30.57
CA ASP A 168 48.79 -19.76 30.66
C ASP A 168 49.83 -19.09 31.62
N PRO A 169 50.00 -19.64 32.85
CA PRO A 169 50.91 -19.04 33.83
C PRO A 169 52.41 -19.15 33.42
N LEU A 170 52.72 -19.73 32.28
CA LEU A 170 54.08 -19.92 31.77
C LEU A 170 54.34 -19.13 30.47
N ALA A 171 53.38 -18.37 29.97
CA ALA A 171 53.59 -17.52 28.83
C ALA A 171 54.31 -16.24 29.29
N ASP A 172 55.38 -15.86 28.60
CA ASP A 172 56.02 -14.57 28.78
C ASP A 172 55.03 -13.44 28.41
N ASP A 173 54.86 -12.47 29.35
CA ASP A 173 54.03 -11.28 29.18
C ASP A 173 54.62 -10.33 28.09
N GLU A 174 54.52 -10.70 26.82
CA GLU A 174 54.52 -9.72 25.76
C GLU A 174 53.11 -9.17 25.66
N ASP A 175 52.90 -7.85 25.73
CA ASP A 175 51.65 -7.13 25.67
C ASP A 175 50.75 -7.66 24.52
N GLU A 176 49.94 -8.70 24.80
CA GLU A 176 48.92 -9.16 23.82
C GLU A 176 47.82 -8.10 23.76
N GLU A 177 47.79 -7.32 22.68
CA GLU A 177 46.67 -6.45 22.34
C GLU A 177 45.38 -7.25 22.38
N ILE A 178 44.52 -6.99 23.36
CA ILE A 178 43.17 -7.55 23.40
C ILE A 178 42.47 -7.06 22.15
N THR A 179 42.28 -7.94 21.18
CA THR A 179 41.59 -7.62 19.96
C THR A 179 40.13 -7.28 20.28
N THR A 180 39.79 -5.99 20.19
CA THR A 180 38.45 -5.47 20.46
C THR A 180 37.52 -5.55 19.23
N GLU A 181 38.04 -6.04 18.11
CA GLU A 181 37.29 -6.14 16.85
C GLU A 181 37.40 -7.53 16.23
N ILE A 182 36.33 -7.96 15.59
CA ILE A 182 36.30 -9.21 14.81
C ILE A 182 37.01 -8.96 13.49
N ASP A 183 38.01 -9.77 13.16
CA ASP A 183 38.72 -9.67 11.90
C ASP A 183 37.83 -9.91 10.69
N GLU A 184 38.13 -9.27 9.58
CA GLU A 184 37.32 -9.32 8.36
C GLU A 184 37.23 -10.73 7.76
N ALA A 185 38.27 -11.56 7.88
CA ALA A 185 38.28 -12.92 7.37
C ALA A 185 37.25 -13.80 8.11
N THR A 186 37.15 -13.63 9.42
CA THR A 186 36.16 -14.30 10.26
C THR A 186 34.74 -13.83 9.95
N LYS A 187 34.48 -12.53 9.80
CA LYS A 187 33.19 -12.00 9.33
C LYS A 187 32.78 -12.62 8.00
N GLN A 188 33.69 -12.59 7.01
CA GLN A 188 33.44 -13.16 5.69
C GLN A 188 33.20 -14.66 5.69
N ARG A 189 33.86 -15.41 6.60
CA ARG A 189 33.62 -16.83 6.81
C ARG A 189 32.17 -17.08 7.22
N TYR A 190 31.68 -16.38 8.23
CA TYR A 190 30.31 -16.53 8.73
C TYR A 190 29.28 -16.03 7.74
N LEU A 191 29.51 -14.90 7.06
CA LEU A 191 28.62 -14.40 5.99
C LEU A 191 28.45 -15.41 4.86
N ARG A 192 29.56 -16.06 4.41
CA ARG A 192 29.46 -17.11 3.37
C ARG A 192 28.65 -18.31 3.83
N LEU A 193 28.78 -18.74 5.07
CA LEU A 193 28.00 -19.83 5.63
C LEU A 193 26.52 -19.48 5.72
N LEU A 194 26.18 -18.30 6.27
CA LEU A 194 24.81 -17.84 6.42
C LEU A 194 24.11 -17.63 5.07
N ASN A 195 24.81 -17.06 4.08
CA ASN A 195 24.25 -16.79 2.76
C ASN A 195 24.01 -18.04 1.91
N ARG A 196 24.76 -19.14 2.18
CA ARG A 196 24.55 -20.43 1.52
C ARG A 196 23.46 -21.29 2.15
N THR A 197 22.95 -20.87 3.32
CA THR A 197 22.06 -21.66 4.14
C THR A 197 20.65 -21.09 4.09
N TYR A 198 19.68 -21.88 3.63
CA TYR A 198 18.26 -21.51 3.55
C TYR A 198 17.45 -21.98 4.76
N SER A 199 17.94 -22.99 5.47
CA SER A 199 17.27 -23.59 6.63
C SER A 199 17.46 -22.71 7.88
N ARG A 200 16.35 -22.32 8.52
CA ARG A 200 16.38 -21.59 9.80
C ARG A 200 17.18 -22.34 10.86
N ARG A 201 17.00 -23.67 10.94
CA ARG A 201 17.69 -24.50 11.92
C ARG A 201 19.21 -24.48 11.72
N GLU A 202 19.66 -24.53 10.47
CA GLU A 202 21.10 -24.47 10.15
C GLU A 202 21.68 -23.08 10.42
N LYS A 203 20.93 -22.00 10.12
CA LYS A 203 21.35 -20.65 10.47
C LYS A 203 21.53 -20.48 11.98
N GLU A 204 20.61 -21.01 12.79
CA GLU A 204 20.74 -20.97 14.25
C GLU A 204 21.96 -21.80 14.74
N ALA A 205 22.25 -22.94 14.11
CA ALA A 205 23.47 -23.71 14.43
C ALA A 205 24.76 -22.94 14.10
N ILE A 206 24.79 -22.21 12.98
CA ILE A 206 25.91 -21.34 12.62
C ILE A 206 26.10 -20.21 13.64
N LYS A 207 25.00 -19.57 14.06
CA LYS A 207 25.04 -18.50 15.08
C LYS A 207 25.49 -19.03 16.44
N ALA A 208 25.02 -20.24 16.82
CA ALA A 208 25.46 -20.88 18.06
C ALA A 208 26.97 -21.21 18.05
N LYS A 209 27.50 -21.66 16.89
CA LYS A 209 28.92 -21.87 16.71
C LYS A 209 29.72 -20.59 16.83
N ALA A 210 29.24 -19.50 16.20
CA ALA A 210 29.87 -18.17 16.31
C ALA A 210 29.87 -17.68 17.77
N LEU A 211 28.75 -17.90 18.49
CA LEU A 211 28.65 -17.51 19.91
C LEU A 211 29.65 -18.28 20.80
N ALA A 212 29.90 -19.55 20.52
CA ALA A 212 30.92 -20.34 21.21
C ALA A 212 32.34 -19.85 20.93
N GLU A 213 32.56 -19.15 19.82
CA GLU A 213 33.80 -18.45 19.48
C GLU A 213 33.81 -16.99 20.00
N GLY A 214 32.87 -16.61 20.88
CA GLY A 214 32.76 -15.26 21.43
C GLY A 214 32.16 -14.23 20.48
N ILE A 215 31.52 -14.65 19.38
CA ILE A 215 30.95 -13.78 18.34
C ILE A 215 29.43 -13.88 18.35
N LYS A 216 28.76 -12.77 18.63
CA LYS A 216 27.30 -12.66 18.54
C LYS A 216 26.91 -12.17 17.16
N ILE A 217 26.07 -12.92 16.46
CA ILE A 217 25.52 -12.57 15.15
C ILE A 217 24.04 -12.22 15.30
N LYS A 218 23.67 -10.99 14.99
CA LYS A 218 22.29 -10.52 14.93
C LYS A 218 21.80 -10.61 13.49
N ASP A 219 20.66 -11.22 13.29
CA ASP A 219 20.01 -11.36 11.98
C ASP A 219 18.96 -10.25 11.83
N ASN A 220 19.18 -9.35 10.88
CA ASN A 220 18.28 -8.26 10.56
C ASN A 220 17.31 -8.58 9.41
N GLY A 221 17.37 -9.78 8.84
CA GLY A 221 16.57 -10.16 7.69
C GLY A 221 15.07 -9.94 7.88
N GLY A 222 14.55 -10.19 9.09
CA GLY A 222 13.15 -9.92 9.43
C GLY A 222 12.78 -8.44 9.37
N PHE A 223 13.63 -7.56 9.94
CA PHE A 223 13.42 -6.11 9.92
C PHE A 223 13.52 -5.53 8.50
N ILE A 224 14.50 -5.99 7.72
CA ILE A 224 14.66 -5.58 6.32
C ILE A 224 13.44 -6.01 5.50
N ALA A 225 13.01 -7.29 5.62
CA ALA A 225 11.85 -7.79 4.89
C ALA A 225 10.55 -7.06 5.26
N GLU A 226 10.37 -6.67 6.52
CA GLU A 226 9.24 -5.84 6.94
C GLU A 226 9.31 -4.44 6.32
N ALA A 227 10.46 -3.78 6.37
CA ALA A 227 10.65 -2.47 5.77
C ALA A 227 10.47 -2.50 4.24
N THR A 228 10.93 -3.56 3.56
CA THR A 228 10.70 -3.78 2.13
C THR A 228 9.20 -3.79 1.79
N ARG A 229 8.39 -4.52 2.57
CA ARG A 229 6.93 -4.51 2.38
C ARG A 229 6.30 -3.14 2.57
N GLN A 230 6.90 -2.29 3.42
CA GLN A 230 6.41 -0.94 3.69
C GLN A 230 6.75 0.07 2.60
N CYS A 231 7.74 -0.18 1.72
CA CYS A 231 8.20 0.80 0.73
C CYS A 231 7.09 1.23 -0.23
N VAL A 232 6.47 0.29 -0.93
CA VAL A 232 5.39 0.56 -1.90
C VAL A 232 4.15 1.07 -1.17
N ASN A 233 3.75 0.37 -0.09
CA ASN A 233 2.58 0.74 0.68
C ASN A 233 2.66 2.18 1.22
N ALA A 234 3.81 2.59 1.76
CA ALA A 234 3.99 3.94 2.29
C ALA A 234 3.89 5.03 1.21
N ARG A 235 4.31 4.75 -0.02
CA ARG A 235 4.15 5.67 -1.15
C ARG A 235 2.69 5.78 -1.57
N VAL A 236 2.00 4.67 -1.71
CA VAL A 236 0.59 4.63 -2.16
C VAL A 236 -0.34 5.18 -1.09
N GLN A 237 -0.37 4.58 0.10
CA GLN A 237 -1.25 5.02 1.19
C GLN A 237 -0.88 6.41 1.72
N GLY A 238 0.42 6.72 1.74
CA GLY A 238 0.87 8.05 2.09
C GLY A 238 0.32 9.11 1.15
N SER A 239 0.37 8.86 -0.17
CA SER A 239 -0.19 9.78 -1.17
C SER A 239 -1.72 9.85 -1.08
N ALA A 240 -2.40 8.73 -0.80
CA ALA A 240 -3.84 8.71 -0.55
C ALA A 240 -4.22 9.62 0.62
N ALA A 241 -3.52 9.49 1.75
CA ALA A 241 -3.75 10.35 2.91
C ALA A 241 -3.45 11.84 2.62
N ASP A 242 -2.44 12.14 1.83
CA ASP A 242 -2.12 13.51 1.44
C ASP A 242 -3.19 14.08 0.50
N MET A 243 -3.72 13.29 -0.43
CA MET A 243 -4.82 13.66 -1.31
C MET A 243 -6.10 13.96 -0.51
N THR A 244 -6.47 13.09 0.43
CA THR A 244 -7.63 13.32 1.30
C THR A 244 -7.46 14.59 2.14
N LYS A 245 -6.27 14.86 2.69
CA LYS A 245 -5.99 16.11 3.41
C LYS A 245 -6.08 17.34 2.51
N LYS A 246 -5.58 17.25 1.28
CA LYS A 246 -5.71 18.32 0.29
C LYS A 246 -7.18 18.60 -0.02
N ALA A 247 -8.00 17.54 -0.16
CA ALA A 247 -9.45 17.67 -0.32
C ALA A 247 -10.10 18.35 0.89
N MET A 248 -9.74 17.96 2.12
CA MET A 248 -10.24 18.62 3.34
C MET A 248 -9.93 20.12 3.36
N ILE A 249 -8.73 20.52 2.90
CA ILE A 249 -8.34 21.94 2.82
C ILE A 249 -9.17 22.67 1.78
N LEU A 250 -9.37 22.09 0.59
CA LEU A 250 -10.19 22.71 -0.47
C LEU A 250 -11.63 22.86 -0.01
N VAL A 251 -12.22 21.80 0.51
CA VAL A 251 -13.60 21.78 1.02
C VAL A 251 -13.78 22.76 2.19
N GLY A 252 -12.87 22.74 3.17
CA GLY A 252 -12.94 23.61 4.34
C GLY A 252 -12.75 25.10 4.04
N ASN A 253 -12.09 25.44 2.93
CA ASN A 253 -11.87 26.83 2.50
C ASN A 253 -12.89 27.32 1.46
N ASP A 254 -13.68 26.44 0.88
CA ASP A 254 -14.63 26.81 -0.17
C ASP A 254 -15.73 27.71 0.37
N GLN A 255 -15.83 28.92 -0.20
CA GLN A 255 -16.77 29.95 0.25
C GLN A 255 -18.22 29.58 -0.09
N GLN A 256 -18.43 28.94 -1.23
CA GLN A 256 -19.77 28.57 -1.69
C GLN A 256 -20.39 27.48 -0.82
N LEU A 257 -19.59 26.49 -0.39
CA LEU A 257 -20.03 25.46 0.56
C LEU A 257 -20.43 26.09 1.90
N LYS A 258 -19.65 27.08 2.38
CA LYS A 258 -19.97 27.81 3.61
C LYS A 258 -21.28 28.58 3.51
N GLU A 259 -21.49 29.26 2.40
CA GLU A 259 -22.73 30.02 2.13
C GLU A 259 -23.97 29.11 2.07
N TRP A 260 -23.79 27.88 1.58
CA TRP A 260 -24.84 26.86 1.57
C TRP A 260 -25.01 26.11 2.92
N GLY A 261 -24.28 26.53 3.95
CA GLY A 261 -24.37 25.95 5.29
C GLY A 261 -23.70 24.60 5.46
N PHE A 262 -22.84 24.19 4.54
CA PHE A 262 -22.10 22.94 4.65
C PHE A 262 -21.04 23.02 5.74
N LYS A 263 -20.93 21.94 6.54
CA LYS A 263 -19.90 21.76 7.56
C LYS A 263 -19.23 20.42 7.35
N LEU A 264 -17.92 20.43 7.09
CA LEU A 264 -17.11 19.22 7.11
C LEU A 264 -17.01 18.71 8.55
N LEU A 265 -17.35 17.44 8.79
CA LEU A 265 -17.40 16.85 10.13
C LEU A 265 -16.17 15.97 10.40
N LEU A 266 -15.91 14.97 9.55
CA LEU A 266 -14.83 14.01 9.78
C LEU A 266 -14.38 13.31 8.48
N PRO A 267 -13.11 12.88 8.41
CA PRO A 267 -12.62 11.95 7.40
C PRO A 267 -12.71 10.50 7.90
N VAL A 268 -13.00 9.56 7.00
CA VAL A 268 -12.96 8.12 7.25
C VAL A 268 -12.22 7.46 6.09
N HIS A 269 -10.95 7.14 6.25
CA HIS A 269 -10.08 6.62 5.17
C HIS A 269 -10.01 7.55 3.96
N ASP A 270 -10.66 7.19 2.87
CA ASP A 270 -10.78 7.92 1.60
C ASP A 270 -12.12 8.66 1.45
N GLU A 271 -12.96 8.60 2.48
CA GLU A 271 -14.27 9.24 2.56
C GLU A 271 -14.19 10.53 3.38
N LEU A 272 -14.92 11.56 2.97
CA LEU A 272 -15.17 12.77 3.74
C LEU A 272 -16.66 12.88 4.04
N ILE A 273 -16.99 13.17 5.31
CA ILE A 273 -18.38 13.29 5.77
C ILE A 273 -18.61 14.72 6.26
N GLY A 274 -19.72 15.30 5.80
CA GLY A 274 -20.20 16.60 6.26
C GLY A 274 -21.70 16.67 6.40
N GLU A 275 -22.22 17.75 6.93
CA GLU A 275 -23.65 18.02 7.00
C GLU A 275 -24.01 19.33 6.32
N CYS A 276 -25.21 19.41 5.76
CA CYS A 276 -25.77 20.66 5.21
C CYS A 276 -27.29 20.70 5.38
N PRO A 277 -27.93 21.88 5.25
CA PRO A 277 -29.37 21.98 5.13
C PRO A 277 -29.88 21.12 3.98
N GLU A 278 -30.98 20.38 4.20
CA GLU A 278 -31.54 19.43 3.23
C GLU A 278 -31.85 20.11 1.88
N GLU A 279 -32.35 21.36 1.90
CA GLU A 279 -32.66 22.15 0.71
C GLU A 279 -31.46 22.42 -0.19
N ASN A 280 -30.23 22.42 0.36
CA ASN A 280 -28.99 22.66 -0.37
C ASN A 280 -28.25 21.38 -0.75
N ALA A 281 -28.73 20.18 -0.32
CA ALA A 281 -28.02 18.92 -0.42
C ALA A 281 -27.48 18.61 -1.83
N LYS A 282 -28.30 18.80 -2.86
CA LYS A 282 -27.90 18.52 -4.27
C LYS A 282 -26.79 19.45 -4.75
N ALA A 283 -26.89 20.75 -4.46
CA ALA A 283 -25.89 21.74 -4.84
C ALA A 283 -24.56 21.50 -4.11
N VAL A 284 -24.66 21.24 -2.81
CA VAL A 284 -23.51 20.93 -1.95
C VAL A 284 -22.84 19.65 -2.41
N ALA A 285 -23.58 18.57 -2.67
CA ALA A 285 -23.02 17.29 -3.11
C ALA A 285 -22.19 17.44 -4.39
N LYS A 286 -22.72 18.19 -5.37
CA LYS A 286 -22.02 18.46 -6.63
C LYS A 286 -20.71 19.23 -6.42
N ARG A 287 -20.74 20.28 -5.62
CA ARG A 287 -19.54 21.09 -5.33
C ARG A 287 -18.53 20.30 -4.50
N PHE A 288 -19.01 19.54 -3.53
CA PHE A 288 -18.20 18.71 -2.66
C PHE A 288 -17.41 17.65 -3.46
N SER A 289 -18.12 16.86 -4.31
CA SER A 289 -17.48 15.91 -5.24
C SER A 289 -16.45 16.58 -6.14
N GLN A 290 -16.79 17.75 -6.71
CA GLN A 290 -15.88 18.51 -7.56
C GLN A 290 -14.58 18.88 -6.85
N LEU A 291 -14.65 19.39 -5.62
CA LEU A 291 -13.46 19.77 -4.84
C LEU A 291 -12.60 18.56 -4.45
N MET A 292 -13.23 17.42 -4.15
CA MET A 292 -12.48 16.19 -3.91
C MET A 292 -11.73 15.72 -5.16
N VAL A 293 -12.38 15.77 -6.33
CA VAL A 293 -11.71 15.44 -7.61
C VAL A 293 -10.60 16.45 -7.93
N GLU A 294 -10.80 17.72 -7.64
CA GLU A 294 -9.80 18.78 -7.83
C GLU A 294 -8.54 18.53 -6.97
N ALA A 295 -8.70 17.98 -5.78
CA ALA A 295 -7.56 17.57 -4.94
C ALA A 295 -6.65 16.53 -5.61
N ALA A 296 -7.19 15.77 -6.54
CA ALA A 296 -6.50 14.73 -7.32
C ALA A 296 -6.00 15.22 -8.68
N ALA A 297 -6.05 16.51 -8.99
CA ALA A 297 -5.72 17.07 -10.31
C ALA A 297 -4.26 16.80 -10.75
N ASP A 298 -3.36 16.53 -9.80
CA ASP A 298 -1.96 16.18 -10.09
C ASP A 298 -1.78 14.75 -10.62
N LEU A 299 -2.82 13.89 -10.54
CA LEU A 299 -2.75 12.53 -11.05
C LEU A 299 -2.83 12.51 -12.59
N CYS A 300 -2.08 11.62 -13.23
CA CYS A 300 -2.14 11.40 -14.68
C CYS A 300 -3.38 10.59 -15.14
N VAL A 301 -4.21 10.17 -14.19
CA VAL A 301 -5.47 9.44 -14.44
C VAL A 301 -6.64 10.21 -13.84
N PRO A 302 -7.83 10.15 -14.46
CA PRO A 302 -9.01 10.83 -13.92
C PRO A 302 -9.38 10.27 -12.54
N SER A 303 -9.79 11.13 -11.61
CA SER A 303 -10.36 10.74 -10.33
C SER A 303 -11.88 10.88 -10.36
N LYS A 304 -12.57 10.15 -9.50
CA LYS A 304 -14.02 10.22 -9.31
C LYS A 304 -14.34 10.10 -7.83
N CYS A 305 -15.41 10.79 -7.41
CA CYS A 305 -15.95 10.68 -6.06
C CYS A 305 -17.45 10.46 -6.16
N ASP A 306 -17.93 9.43 -5.48
CA ASP A 306 -19.35 9.15 -5.36
C ASP A 306 -19.87 9.78 -4.07
N VAL A 307 -21.07 10.39 -4.12
CA VAL A 307 -21.67 11.08 -2.98
C VAL A 307 -22.96 10.40 -2.59
N GLU A 308 -23.07 10.03 -1.33
CA GLU A 308 -24.27 9.50 -0.71
C GLU A 308 -24.88 10.53 0.23
N CYS A 309 -26.22 10.50 0.37
CA CYS A 309 -26.97 11.36 1.27
C CYS A 309 -27.78 10.52 2.25
N SER A 310 -27.75 10.85 3.54
CA SER A 310 -28.47 10.13 4.56
C SER A 310 -28.84 11.03 5.74
N THR A 311 -29.77 10.60 6.59
CA THR A 311 -30.08 11.31 7.86
C THR A 311 -29.21 10.82 9.02
N SER A 312 -28.53 9.67 8.85
CA SER A 312 -27.63 9.13 9.87
C SER A 312 -26.51 8.36 9.19
N TRP A 313 -25.31 8.37 9.77
CA TRP A 313 -24.17 7.62 9.25
C TRP A 313 -24.47 6.11 9.30
N TYR A 314 -24.33 5.43 8.15
CA TYR A 314 -24.83 4.07 7.89
C TYR A 314 -26.36 3.91 8.02
N GLY A 315 -27.11 5.00 7.91
CA GLY A 315 -28.56 4.96 7.81
C GLY A 315 -29.04 4.65 6.40
N GLU A 316 -30.36 4.63 6.22
CA GLU A 316 -30.94 4.53 4.89
C GLU A 316 -30.53 5.73 4.03
N THR A 317 -30.03 5.45 2.83
CA THR A 317 -29.71 6.47 1.84
C THR A 317 -31.00 7.16 1.41
N LEU A 318 -31.02 8.48 1.45
CA LEU A 318 -32.14 9.26 0.93
C LEU A 318 -32.17 9.19 -0.59
N HIS A 319 -33.34 8.85 -1.12
CA HIS A 319 -33.55 8.69 -2.55
C HIS A 319 -33.80 10.05 -3.21
N PHE A 320 -32.75 10.63 -3.74
CA PHE A 320 -32.83 11.74 -4.70
C PHE A 320 -32.67 11.18 -6.11
N ASP A 321 -33.06 11.93 -7.14
CA ASP A 321 -32.76 11.54 -8.52
C ASP A 321 -31.26 11.44 -8.71
N GLN A 322 -30.81 10.26 -9.13
CA GLN A 322 -29.39 10.00 -9.37
C GLN A 322 -28.89 10.89 -10.50
N GLU A 323 -27.86 11.66 -10.24
CA GLU A 323 -27.17 12.46 -11.24
C GLU A 323 -25.75 11.91 -11.43
N VAL A 324 -25.43 11.44 -12.63
CA VAL A 324 -24.08 11.06 -13.01
C VAL A 324 -23.38 12.29 -13.58
N SER A 325 -22.38 12.78 -12.88
CA SER A 325 -21.55 13.89 -13.33
C SER A 325 -20.18 13.37 -13.82
N GLN A 326 -19.41 14.25 -14.46
CA GLN A 326 -18.00 13.93 -14.80
C GLN A 326 -17.12 13.69 -13.56
N TYR A 327 -17.57 14.05 -12.36
CA TYR A 327 -16.86 13.91 -11.11
C TYR A 327 -17.23 12.63 -10.34
N GLY A 328 -18.29 11.95 -10.72
CA GLY A 328 -18.79 10.75 -10.06
C GLY A 328 -20.32 10.67 -10.04
N ILE A 329 -20.83 9.71 -9.26
CA ILE A 329 -22.25 9.55 -9.01
C ILE A 329 -22.61 10.41 -7.80
N ILE A 330 -23.62 11.26 -7.96
CA ILE A 330 -24.19 12.05 -6.88
C ILE A 330 -25.46 11.33 -6.44
N PHE A 331 -25.54 11.00 -5.16
CA PHE A 331 -26.60 10.20 -4.57
C PHE A 331 -26.68 8.79 -5.17
N SER A 332 -25.59 8.00 -4.99
CA SER A 332 -25.61 6.58 -5.35
C SER A 332 -26.52 5.78 -4.39
N TRP A 333 -27.12 4.73 -4.92
CA TRP A 333 -28.05 3.83 -4.22
C TRP A 333 -27.31 2.66 -3.57
#